data_f6fd7471cd280960f1a39eb1a5dbdeda
#
_entry.id   f6fd7471cd280960f1a39eb1a5dbdeda
#
_cell.length_a   1.000
_cell.length_b   1.000
_cell.length_c   1.000
_cell.angle_alpha   90.00
_cell.angle_beta   90.00
_cell.angle_gamma   90.00
#
_symmetry.space_group_name_H-M   'P 1'
#
loop_
_entity.id
_entity.type
_entity.pdbx_description
1 polymer ?
#
loop_
_entity_poly.entity_id
_entity_poly.type
_entity_poly.pdbx_seq_one_letter_code
_entity_poly.pdbx_strand_id
1 'polypeptide(L)'
;DLRDKHDYDQNPLTFKERYDAIDQQKKNYDGYVDENCAPVFISEYGGIWWSETDTSGWGYGQRPNSLDEVIERYRGLTEVLLNNPNLGAFCYTQLTDVEQEQNGLYTYDRKPKMDPAIIRAINSQKAAVEE
;
A
#
# COMPACT_ATOMS: atom_id res chain seq x y z
N ASP A 1 6.05 2.64 -21.16
CA ASP A 1 6.45 1.55 -20.26
C ASP A 1 6.37 2.03 -18.82
N LEU A 2 6.14 1.11 -17.86
CA LEU A 2 6.12 1.36 -16.42
C LEU A 2 7.08 0.40 -15.72
N ARG A 3 7.69 0.84 -14.64
CA ARG A 3 8.41 -0.04 -13.73
C ARG A 3 7.45 -0.47 -12.63
N ASP A 4 6.99 -1.69 -12.72
CA ASP A 4 5.98 -2.26 -11.85
C ASP A 4 6.58 -3.00 -10.66
N LYS A 5 5.95 -2.88 -9.48
CA LYS A 5 6.31 -3.65 -8.29
C LYS A 5 5.13 -3.98 -7.40
N HIS A 6 5.18 -5.20 -6.84
CA HIS A 6 4.40 -5.62 -5.69
C HIS A 6 5.26 -5.53 -4.43
N ASP A 7 4.78 -4.87 -3.39
CA ASP A 7 5.51 -4.72 -2.13
C ASP A 7 4.56 -4.78 -0.93
N TYR A 8 4.66 -5.87 -0.20
CA TYR A 8 3.81 -6.16 0.95
C TYR A 8 4.52 -5.95 2.30
N ASP A 9 5.56 -5.13 2.34
CA ASP A 9 6.17 -4.72 3.60
C ASP A 9 5.12 -4.02 4.47
N GLN A 10 4.99 -4.48 5.70
CA GLN A 10 3.99 -3.99 6.66
C GLN A 10 4.53 -2.90 7.58
N ASN A 11 5.84 -2.63 7.53
CA ASN A 11 6.47 -1.61 8.35
C ASN A 11 6.68 -0.32 7.55
N PRO A 12 5.98 0.79 7.89
CA PRO A 12 6.13 2.05 7.16
C PRO A 12 7.55 2.61 7.14
N LEU A 13 8.38 2.32 8.14
CA LEU A 13 9.76 2.81 8.19
C LEU A 13 10.64 2.12 7.15
N THR A 14 10.66 0.78 7.12
CA THR A 14 11.44 0.02 6.13
C THR A 14 10.90 0.21 4.72
N PHE A 15 9.58 0.34 4.60
CA PHE A 15 8.90 0.70 3.35
C PHE A 15 9.38 2.07 2.83
N LYS A 16 9.41 3.08 3.71
CA LYS A 16 9.91 4.41 3.38
C LYS A 16 11.38 4.40 2.95
N GLU A 17 12.25 3.76 3.73
CA GLU A 17 13.69 3.66 3.41
C GLU A 17 13.92 3.10 2.01
N ARG A 18 13.15 2.08 1.64
CA ARG A 18 13.25 1.46 0.31
C ARG A 18 12.87 2.41 -0.81
N TYR A 19 11.79 3.18 -0.63
CA TYR A 19 11.30 4.09 -1.67
C TYR A 19 12.04 5.42 -1.70
N ASP A 20 12.58 5.88 -0.58
CA ASP A 20 13.47 7.05 -0.55
C ASP A 20 14.77 6.81 -1.34
N ALA A 21 15.17 5.55 -1.49
CA ALA A 21 16.33 5.17 -2.28
C ALA A 21 16.10 5.21 -3.80
N ILE A 22 14.87 5.46 -4.26
CA ILE A 22 14.56 5.58 -5.68
C ILE A 22 15.16 6.87 -6.23
N ASP A 23 16.10 6.71 -7.16
CA ASP A 23 16.62 7.82 -7.96
C ASP A 23 15.79 7.94 -9.25
N GLN A 24 15.18 9.10 -9.45
CA GLN A 24 14.39 9.40 -10.65
C GLN A 24 15.17 9.18 -11.96
N GLN A 25 16.47 9.36 -11.91
CA GLN A 25 17.23 9.43 -13.14
C GLN A 25 17.72 8.07 -13.66
N LYS A 26 17.98 7.08 -12.81
CA LYS A 26 18.60 5.84 -13.29
C LYS A 26 18.36 4.57 -12.47
N LYS A 27 17.91 4.66 -11.21
CA LYS A 27 17.83 3.48 -10.35
C LYS A 27 16.42 3.31 -9.79
N ASN A 28 15.98 2.08 -9.70
CA ASN A 28 14.85 1.75 -8.85
C ASN A 28 15.35 1.22 -7.49
N TYR A 29 14.41 0.91 -6.59
CA TYR A 29 14.69 0.51 -5.20
C TYR A 29 15.54 -0.77 -5.03
N ASP A 30 15.75 -1.57 -6.07
CA ASP A 30 16.60 -2.79 -6.06
C ASP A 30 17.94 -2.60 -6.77
N GLY A 31 18.26 -1.36 -7.16
CA GLY A 31 19.52 -1.01 -7.80
C GLY A 31 19.56 -1.25 -9.32
N TYR A 32 18.44 -1.69 -9.91
CA TYR A 32 18.34 -1.82 -11.37
C TYR A 32 18.43 -0.43 -12.03
N VAL A 33 19.20 -0.34 -13.08
CA VAL A 33 19.34 0.89 -13.88
C VAL A 33 18.39 0.83 -15.07
N ASP A 34 17.45 1.79 -15.11
CA ASP A 34 16.56 1.96 -16.27
C ASP A 34 16.98 3.21 -17.04
N GLU A 35 17.62 3.02 -18.17
CA GLU A 35 18.06 4.11 -19.05
C GLU A 35 16.87 4.90 -19.63
N ASN A 36 15.69 4.34 -19.67
CA ASN A 36 14.49 4.97 -20.20
C ASN A 36 13.75 5.83 -19.16
N CYS A 37 14.17 5.79 -17.89
CA CYS A 37 13.54 6.53 -16.80
C CYS A 37 12.01 6.33 -16.71
N ALA A 38 11.54 5.10 -16.94
CA ALA A 38 10.10 4.79 -16.88
C ALA A 38 9.53 5.08 -15.48
N PRO A 39 8.31 5.60 -15.36
CA PRO A 39 7.67 5.86 -14.07
C PRO A 39 7.54 4.60 -13.22
N VAL A 40 7.74 4.74 -11.92
CA VAL A 40 7.56 3.64 -10.96
C VAL A 40 6.09 3.56 -10.56
N PHE A 41 5.53 2.36 -10.64
CA PHE A 41 4.17 2.03 -10.23
C PHE A 41 4.20 0.91 -9.19
N ILE A 42 3.74 1.19 -7.98
CA ILE A 42 3.53 0.15 -6.97
C ILE A 42 2.13 -0.40 -7.18
N SER A 43 2.02 -1.38 -8.07
CA SER A 43 0.74 -1.93 -8.51
C SER A 43 0.04 -2.78 -7.46
N GLU A 44 0.80 -3.25 -6.45
CA GLU A 44 0.23 -3.89 -5.27
C GLU A 44 1.03 -3.50 -4.02
N TYR A 45 0.34 -3.03 -2.98
CA TYR A 45 0.91 -2.83 -1.64
C TYR A 45 -0.13 -3.05 -0.56
N GLY A 46 0.32 -3.12 0.67
CA GLY A 46 -0.51 -3.25 1.87
C GLY A 46 -0.92 -4.68 2.13
N GLY A 47 -2.06 -5.11 1.62
CA GLY A 47 -2.55 -6.46 1.85
C GLY A 47 -2.77 -6.77 3.33
N ILE A 48 -3.15 -5.78 4.13
CA ILE A 48 -3.21 -5.87 5.60
C ILE A 48 -4.31 -6.85 6.01
N TRP A 49 -3.91 -7.90 6.69
CA TRP A 49 -4.84 -8.94 7.15
C TRP A 49 -5.74 -8.44 8.26
N TRP A 50 -7.05 -8.43 8.02
CA TRP A 50 -8.02 -8.12 9.06
C TRP A 50 -9.38 -8.79 8.84
N SER A 51 -9.88 -9.45 9.87
CA SER A 51 -11.26 -9.85 10.03
C SER A 51 -11.64 -9.80 11.51
N GLU A 52 -12.79 -9.28 11.84
CA GLU A 52 -13.28 -9.24 13.23
C GLU A 52 -13.75 -10.59 13.73
N THR A 53 -14.34 -11.39 12.86
CA THR A 53 -15.09 -12.59 13.24
C THR A 53 -14.40 -13.89 12.82
N ASP A 54 -13.61 -13.87 11.78
CA ASP A 54 -12.96 -15.05 11.23
C ASP A 54 -11.44 -14.86 11.17
N THR A 55 -10.73 -15.68 11.91
CA THR A 55 -9.26 -15.68 11.96
C THR A 55 -8.65 -16.87 11.21
N SER A 56 -9.44 -17.58 10.43
CA SER A 56 -8.97 -18.73 9.64
C SER A 56 -8.36 -18.33 8.30
N GLY A 57 -8.58 -17.07 7.86
CA GLY A 57 -8.02 -16.55 6.64
C GLY A 57 -6.59 -16.06 6.79
N TRP A 58 -6.14 -15.31 5.79
CA TRP A 58 -4.78 -14.77 5.74
C TRP A 58 -4.73 -13.39 5.07
N GLY A 59 -3.63 -12.75 5.24
CA GLY A 59 -3.18 -11.53 4.57
C GLY A 59 -1.67 -11.42 4.73
N TYR A 60 -1.10 -10.31 4.31
CA TYR A 60 0.34 -10.13 4.38
C TYR A 60 0.79 -9.64 5.77
N GLY A 61 1.94 -10.15 6.20
CA GLY A 61 2.52 -9.82 7.50
C GLY A 61 1.74 -10.35 8.69
N GLN A 62 2.01 -9.79 9.86
CA GLN A 62 1.30 -10.16 11.08
C GLN A 62 -0.07 -9.48 11.14
N ARG A 63 -1.06 -10.26 11.57
CA ARG A 63 -2.40 -9.72 11.79
C ARG A 63 -2.34 -8.60 12.84
N PRO A 64 -2.87 -7.41 12.54
CA PRO A 64 -3.03 -6.35 13.53
C PRO A 64 -3.87 -6.80 14.74
N ASN A 65 -3.64 -6.17 15.89
CA ASN A 65 -4.38 -6.49 17.11
C ASN A 65 -5.74 -5.78 17.20
N SER A 66 -5.95 -4.74 16.41
CA SER A 66 -7.16 -3.94 16.41
C SER A 66 -7.42 -3.30 15.06
N LEU A 67 -8.64 -2.84 14.84
CA LEU A 67 -8.99 -2.07 13.64
C LEU A 67 -8.21 -0.74 13.58
N ASP A 68 -7.98 -0.11 14.72
CA ASP A 68 -7.17 1.12 14.79
C ASP A 68 -5.74 0.87 14.28
N GLU A 69 -5.14 -0.27 14.63
CA GLU A 69 -3.82 -0.66 14.10
C GLU A 69 -3.85 -0.89 12.59
N VAL A 70 -4.93 -1.46 12.05
CA VAL A 70 -5.12 -1.59 10.59
C VAL A 70 -5.10 -0.22 9.93
N ILE A 71 -5.88 0.72 10.47
CA ILE A 71 -6.01 2.09 9.94
C ILE A 71 -4.66 2.82 10.00
N GLU A 72 -3.96 2.73 11.12
CA GLU A 72 -2.64 3.36 11.28
C GLU A 72 -1.59 2.77 10.32
N ARG A 73 -1.60 1.46 10.12
CA ARG A 73 -0.73 0.79 9.17
C ARG A 73 -1.05 1.19 7.73
N TYR A 74 -2.33 1.19 7.38
CA TYR A 74 -2.80 1.68 6.07
C TYR A 74 -2.34 3.12 5.82
N ARG A 75 -2.58 4.01 6.79
CA ARG A 75 -2.16 5.41 6.73
C ARG A 75 -0.66 5.53 6.52
N GLY A 76 0.14 4.87 7.36
CA GLY A 76 1.59 4.95 7.32
C GLY A 76 2.17 4.51 5.97
N LEU A 77 1.72 3.37 5.44
CA LEU A 77 2.17 2.87 4.14
C LEU A 77 1.73 3.78 2.99
N THR A 78 0.47 4.23 3.00
CA THR A 78 -0.08 5.09 1.95
C THR A 78 0.61 6.46 1.93
N GLU A 79 0.85 7.06 3.09
CA GLU A 79 1.53 8.35 3.19
C GLU A 79 3.00 8.29 2.74
N VAL A 80 3.68 7.16 2.94
CA VAL A 80 5.02 6.94 2.35
C VAL A 80 4.97 7.09 0.83
N LEU A 81 3.98 6.49 0.18
CA LEU A 81 3.84 6.56 -1.28
C LEU A 81 3.40 7.95 -1.75
N LEU A 82 2.41 8.54 -1.08
CA LEU A 82 1.92 9.90 -1.40
C LEU A 82 3.02 10.96 -1.28
N ASN A 83 3.89 10.85 -0.28
CA ASN A 83 4.95 11.82 -0.01
C ASN A 83 6.23 11.58 -0.84
N ASN A 84 6.26 10.58 -1.71
CA ASN A 84 7.42 10.30 -2.56
C ASN A 84 7.23 10.91 -3.95
N PRO A 85 8.03 11.92 -4.33
CA PRO A 85 7.90 12.58 -5.63
C PRO A 85 8.34 11.72 -6.81
N ASN A 86 8.94 10.56 -6.54
CA ASN A 86 9.49 9.66 -7.55
C ASN A 86 8.53 8.54 -7.95
N LEU A 87 7.36 8.47 -7.29
CA LEU A 87 6.34 7.46 -7.59
C LEU A 87 5.24 8.02 -8.46
N GLY A 88 4.99 7.38 -9.60
CA GLY A 88 3.96 7.80 -10.54
C GLY A 88 2.56 7.30 -10.19
N ALA A 89 2.46 6.14 -9.55
CA ALA A 89 1.19 5.54 -9.16
C ALA A 89 1.35 4.45 -8.11
N PHE A 90 0.25 4.13 -7.43
CA PHE A 90 0.15 2.98 -6.52
C PHE A 90 -1.28 2.44 -6.47
N CYS A 91 -1.42 1.16 -6.08
CA CYS A 91 -2.70 0.50 -5.91
C CYS A 91 -2.68 -0.38 -4.65
N TYR A 92 -3.62 -0.14 -3.74
CA TYR A 92 -3.75 -0.96 -2.54
C TYR A 92 -4.36 -2.33 -2.85
N THR A 93 -3.80 -3.37 -2.31
CA THR A 93 -4.33 -4.72 -2.36
C THR A 93 -4.98 -5.06 -1.01
N GLN A 94 -6.32 -5.18 -0.97
CA GLN A 94 -7.23 -5.10 -2.09
C GLN A 94 -8.54 -4.41 -1.69
N LEU A 95 -9.47 -4.25 -2.62
CA LEU A 95 -10.74 -3.59 -2.35
C LEU A 95 -11.65 -4.45 -1.46
N THR A 96 -11.83 -5.72 -1.80
CA THR A 96 -12.68 -6.67 -1.06
C THR A 96 -11.90 -7.93 -0.74
N ASP A 97 -12.29 -8.62 0.34
CA ASP A 97 -11.80 -9.97 0.61
C ASP A 97 -12.14 -10.92 -0.52
N VAL A 98 -11.28 -11.90 -0.75
CA VAL A 98 -11.46 -12.97 -1.74
C VAL A 98 -11.24 -14.30 -1.05
N GLU A 99 -12.31 -15.05 -0.84
CA GLU A 99 -12.27 -16.35 -0.13
C GLU A 99 -11.55 -16.22 1.23
N GLN A 100 -10.46 -16.94 1.43
CA GLN A 100 -9.65 -16.90 2.66
C GLN A 100 -8.66 -15.72 2.71
N GLU A 101 -8.51 -14.98 1.64
CA GLU A 101 -7.67 -13.79 1.59
C GLU A 101 -8.41 -12.60 2.17
N GLN A 102 -8.14 -12.29 3.45
CA GLN A 102 -8.88 -11.32 4.26
C GLN A 102 -8.13 -9.98 4.40
N ASN A 103 -7.63 -9.45 3.30
CA ASN A 103 -6.87 -8.20 3.25
C ASN A 103 -7.60 -7.05 2.52
N GLY A 104 -8.88 -7.24 2.22
CA GLY A 104 -9.71 -6.19 1.63
C GLY A 104 -10.03 -5.05 2.60
N LEU A 105 -10.33 -3.87 2.07
CA LEU A 105 -10.95 -2.77 2.83
C LEU A 105 -12.43 -3.05 3.12
N TYR A 106 -13.01 -3.93 2.33
CA TYR A 106 -14.37 -4.44 2.48
C TYR A 106 -14.34 -5.96 2.68
N THR A 107 -15.35 -6.48 3.35
CA THR A 107 -15.56 -7.92 3.50
C THR A 107 -15.90 -8.56 2.13
N TYR A 108 -15.93 -9.89 2.09
CA TYR A 108 -16.39 -10.64 0.92
C TYR A 108 -17.80 -10.22 0.47
N ASP A 109 -18.70 -9.92 1.43
CA ASP A 109 -20.04 -9.42 1.17
C ASP A 109 -20.10 -7.90 0.88
N ARG A 110 -18.94 -7.28 0.68
CA ARG A 110 -18.79 -5.85 0.34
C ARG A 110 -19.29 -4.89 1.43
N LYS A 111 -19.20 -5.29 2.67
CA LYS A 111 -19.43 -4.40 3.82
C LYS A 111 -18.11 -3.73 4.19
N PRO A 112 -18.11 -2.42 4.48
CA PRO A 112 -16.87 -1.75 4.87
C PRO A 112 -16.37 -2.31 6.21
N LYS A 113 -15.07 -2.60 6.30
CA LYS A 113 -14.44 -3.04 7.56
C LYS A 113 -14.14 -1.86 8.50
N MET A 114 -14.08 -0.67 7.96
CA MET A 114 -13.85 0.60 8.65
C MET A 114 -14.68 1.70 8.00
N ASP A 115 -14.80 2.85 8.66
CA ASP A 115 -15.48 3.99 8.05
C ASP A 115 -14.77 4.42 6.75
N PRO A 116 -15.46 4.35 5.59
CA PRO A 116 -14.86 4.75 4.31
C PRO A 116 -14.37 6.20 4.26
N ALA A 117 -14.92 7.08 5.12
CA ALA A 117 -14.47 8.47 5.21
C ALA A 117 -13.02 8.59 5.69
N ILE A 118 -12.56 7.67 6.54
CA ILE A 118 -11.17 7.61 7.01
C ILE A 118 -10.23 7.30 5.84
N ILE A 119 -10.56 6.26 5.07
CA ILE A 119 -9.76 5.87 3.88
C ILE A 119 -9.75 6.99 2.84
N ARG A 120 -10.92 7.61 2.61
CA ARG A 120 -11.03 8.74 1.70
C ARG A 120 -10.15 9.91 2.13
N ALA A 121 -10.13 10.25 3.42
CA ALA A 121 -9.30 11.33 3.94
C ALA A 121 -7.81 11.08 3.73
N ILE A 122 -7.35 9.83 3.91
CA ILE A 122 -5.96 9.44 3.65
C ILE A 122 -5.65 9.55 2.16
N ASN A 123 -6.50 8.99 1.31
CA ASN A 123 -6.26 8.91 -0.15
C ASN A 123 -6.44 10.25 -0.87
N SER A 124 -7.12 11.21 -0.26
CA SER A 124 -7.37 12.54 -0.86
C SER A 124 -6.27 13.55 -0.54
N GLN A 125 -5.22 13.16 0.16
CA GLN A 125 -4.05 14.01 0.36
C GLN A 125 -3.36 14.26 -0.98
N LYS A 126 -2.81 15.46 -1.16
CA LYS A 126 -2.06 15.79 -2.36
C LYS A 126 -0.80 14.94 -2.44
N ALA A 127 -0.56 14.30 -3.56
CA ALA A 127 0.65 13.53 -3.79
C ALA A 127 1.83 14.45 -4.12
N ALA A 128 3.03 14.12 -3.62
CA ALA A 128 4.23 14.91 -3.88
C ALA A 128 4.59 15.00 -5.38
N VAL A 129 4.22 13.99 -6.17
CA VAL A 129 4.43 14.00 -7.62
C VAL A 129 3.58 15.05 -8.36
N GLU A 130 2.53 15.60 -7.71
CA GLU A 130 1.66 16.64 -8.29
C GLU A 130 2.22 18.06 -8.15
N GLU A 131 3.37 18.24 -7.54
CA GLU A 131 4.03 19.55 -7.33
C GLU A 131 4.88 19.99 -8.55
#